data_9c615b4718e27538ffcf585c5a5d146f
#
_entry.id   9c615b4718e27538ffcf585c5a5d146f
#
_cell.length_a   1.000
_cell.length_b   1.000
_cell.length_c   1.000
_cell.angle_alpha   90.00
_cell.angle_beta   90.00
_cell.angle_gamma   90.00
#
_symmetry.space_group_name_H-M   'P 1'
#
loop_
_entity.id
_entity.type
_entity.pdbx_description
1 polymer ?
#
loop_
_entity_poly.entity_id
_entity_poly.type
_entity_poly.pdbx_seq_one_letter_code
_entity_poly.pdbx_strand_id
1 'polypeptide(L)'
;MEPTLSQILWREPWSSRTQRDLDQAFHSCALRLHPVGSQELSLLNGTVGGVALMEYVHLAPAGPRWTSLHLPSSKISAECLLAQLVALLGKPGLVLTEFQNTAWGFILLAPGGKRHEFMNLPGLEEARGPSKPIDLTAIGEILEIPLESFAGYLKPQSQDVVSTRKTIPTDHFSLGDPWIRVDFLRALGIEYPTPGQCAHGRFLRWTPR
;
A
#
# COMPACT_ATOMS: atom_id res chain seq x y z
N MET A 1 9.71 -5.08 -14.59
CA MET A 1 9.73 -5.78 -13.28
C MET A 1 8.29 -5.78 -12.77
N GLU A 2 7.77 -6.95 -12.48
CA GLU A 2 6.40 -7.05 -11.92
C GLU A 2 6.43 -6.86 -10.41
N PRO A 3 5.44 -6.19 -9.82
CA PRO A 3 5.35 -6.05 -8.38
C PRO A 3 5.11 -7.42 -7.72
N THR A 4 5.76 -7.67 -6.61
CA THR A 4 5.56 -8.88 -5.81
C THR A 4 4.41 -8.72 -4.82
N LEU A 5 4.15 -7.51 -4.38
CA LEU A 5 3.07 -7.17 -3.47
C LEU A 5 2.51 -5.79 -3.83
N SER A 6 1.20 -5.66 -3.83
CA SER A 6 0.50 -4.38 -3.86
C SER A 6 -0.42 -4.27 -2.66
N GLN A 7 -0.34 -3.15 -1.97
CA GLN A 7 -1.19 -2.82 -0.84
C GLN A 7 -1.90 -1.50 -1.11
N ILE A 8 -3.22 -1.51 -1.03
CA ILE A 8 -4.03 -0.31 -1.07
C ILE A 8 -4.28 0.14 0.37
N LEU A 9 -4.06 1.42 0.63
CA LEU A 9 -4.29 2.08 1.89
C LEU A 9 -5.18 3.29 1.62
N TRP A 10 -6.28 3.42 2.33
CA TRP A 10 -7.13 4.61 2.21
C TRP A 10 -7.50 5.17 3.57
N ARG A 11 -7.73 6.47 3.61
CA ARG A 11 -7.91 7.23 4.84
C ARG A 11 -9.35 7.15 5.33
N GLU A 12 -9.75 5.97 5.74
CA GLU A 12 -11.04 5.69 6.38
C GLU A 12 -10.81 4.65 7.47
N PRO A 13 -11.28 4.88 8.70
CA PRO A 13 -11.20 3.87 9.73
C PRO A 13 -12.06 2.67 9.36
N TRP A 14 -11.62 1.50 9.79
CA TRP A 14 -12.39 0.28 9.64
C TRP A 14 -13.78 0.43 10.27
N SER A 15 -14.82 0.13 9.50
CA SER A 15 -16.21 0.19 9.93
C SER A 15 -17.05 -0.89 9.27
N SER A 16 -18.28 -1.07 9.71
CA SER A 16 -19.24 -1.97 9.05
C SER A 16 -19.56 -1.55 7.60
N ARG A 17 -19.32 -0.29 7.25
CA ARG A 17 -19.51 0.24 5.90
C ARG A 17 -18.36 -0.14 4.95
N THR A 18 -17.16 -0.35 5.48
CA THR A 18 -15.94 -0.62 4.70
C THR A 18 -16.12 -1.76 3.69
N GLN A 19 -16.80 -2.84 4.10
CA GLN A 19 -17.07 -3.98 3.21
C GLN A 19 -17.92 -3.57 2.00
N ARG A 20 -18.98 -2.78 2.23
CA ARG A 20 -19.88 -2.33 1.16
C ARG A 20 -19.17 -1.43 0.15
N ASP A 21 -18.38 -0.50 0.66
CA ASP A 21 -17.62 0.43 -0.17
C ASP A 21 -16.60 -0.32 -1.02
N LEU A 22 -15.97 -1.34 -0.44
CA LEU A 22 -15.06 -2.22 -1.16
C LEU A 22 -15.78 -3.05 -2.23
N ASP A 23 -16.92 -3.66 -1.92
CA ASP A 23 -17.74 -4.42 -2.87
C ASP A 23 -18.14 -3.55 -4.07
N GLN A 24 -18.51 -2.30 -3.82
CA GLN A 24 -18.85 -1.34 -4.88
C GLN A 24 -17.64 -0.98 -5.75
N ALA A 25 -16.47 -0.76 -5.14
CA ALA A 25 -15.24 -0.46 -5.87
C ALA A 25 -14.80 -1.65 -6.75
N PHE A 26 -14.85 -2.88 -6.22
CA PHE A 26 -14.57 -4.10 -6.99
C PHE A 26 -15.56 -4.28 -8.15
N HIS A 27 -16.84 -4.04 -7.89
CA HIS A 27 -17.86 -4.09 -8.93
C HIS A 27 -17.56 -3.12 -10.08
N SER A 28 -17.13 -1.92 -9.77
CA SER A 28 -16.75 -0.90 -10.77
C SER A 28 -15.51 -1.29 -11.59
N CYS A 29 -14.67 -2.17 -11.05
CA CYS A 29 -13.50 -2.74 -11.74
C CYS A 29 -13.82 -4.08 -12.45
N ALA A 30 -15.09 -4.43 -12.67
CA ALA A 30 -15.55 -5.70 -13.23
C ALA A 30 -15.08 -6.95 -12.43
N LEU A 31 -15.01 -6.83 -11.12
CA LEU A 31 -14.64 -7.87 -10.18
C LEU A 31 -15.77 -8.12 -9.19
N ARG A 32 -15.75 -9.30 -8.54
CA ARG A 32 -16.65 -9.65 -7.44
C ARG A 32 -15.87 -10.14 -6.24
N LEU A 33 -16.35 -9.80 -5.06
CA LEU A 33 -15.83 -10.33 -3.80
C LEU A 33 -16.79 -11.37 -3.24
N HIS A 34 -16.22 -12.41 -2.65
CA HIS A 34 -16.95 -13.47 -1.99
C HIS A 34 -16.39 -13.67 -0.58
N PRO A 35 -17.26 -13.88 0.42
CA PRO A 35 -16.78 -14.24 1.75
C PRO A 35 -16.06 -15.59 1.70
N VAL A 36 -15.01 -15.72 2.50
CA VAL A 36 -14.25 -16.96 2.66
C VAL A 36 -14.86 -17.78 3.78
N GLY A 37 -15.10 -19.06 3.53
CA GLY A 37 -15.66 -19.98 4.51
C GLY A 37 -14.67 -20.33 5.64
N SER A 38 -15.18 -20.80 6.78
CA SER A 38 -14.35 -21.12 7.96
C SER A 38 -13.29 -22.21 7.71
N GLN A 39 -13.59 -23.20 6.89
CA GLN A 39 -12.62 -24.24 6.51
C GLN A 39 -11.49 -23.67 5.64
N GLU A 40 -11.82 -22.81 4.71
CA GLU A 40 -10.89 -22.14 3.82
C GLU A 40 -10.00 -21.14 4.61
N LEU A 41 -10.58 -20.44 5.60
CA LEU A 41 -9.85 -19.61 6.55
C LEU A 41 -8.79 -20.38 7.35
N SER A 42 -9.10 -21.59 7.76
CA SER A 42 -8.15 -22.44 8.49
C SER A 42 -6.94 -22.78 7.63
N LEU A 43 -7.12 -23.04 6.36
CA LEU A 43 -6.02 -23.27 5.41
C LEU A 43 -5.20 -21.98 5.18
N LEU A 44 -5.85 -20.84 5.05
CA LEU A 44 -5.20 -19.55 4.85
C LEU A 44 -4.36 -19.12 6.05
N ASN A 45 -4.83 -19.32 7.27
CA ASN A 45 -4.09 -19.01 8.49
C ASN A 45 -2.84 -19.88 8.68
N GLY A 46 -2.82 -21.08 8.10
CA GLY A 46 -1.64 -21.97 8.10
C GLY A 46 -0.59 -21.58 7.05
N THR A 47 -0.95 -20.77 6.07
CA THR A 47 -0.10 -20.41 4.92
C THR A 47 0.44 -18.97 4.95
N VAL A 48 0.31 -18.24 6.04
CA VAL A 48 0.76 -16.84 6.21
C VAL A 48 2.29 -16.63 6.10
N GLY A 49 2.98 -17.53 5.47
CA GLY A 49 4.41 -17.46 5.17
C GLY A 49 4.77 -17.50 3.70
N GLY A 50 3.83 -17.34 2.76
CA GLY A 50 4.27 -17.05 1.40
C GLY A 50 3.88 -17.99 0.30
N VAL A 51 2.67 -18.34 0.07
CA VAL A 51 2.29 -18.84 -1.26
C VAL A 51 1.01 -18.15 -1.71
N ALA A 52 1.16 -17.36 -2.74
CA ALA A 52 0.24 -17.17 -3.85
C ALA A 52 -1.24 -17.38 -3.51
N LEU A 53 -1.76 -16.59 -2.61
CA LEU A 53 -3.20 -16.45 -2.46
C LEU A 53 -3.73 -15.65 -3.66
N MET A 54 -3.44 -16.11 -4.89
CA MET A 54 -3.74 -15.39 -6.12
C MET A 54 -5.23 -15.05 -6.31
N GLU A 55 -6.09 -15.68 -5.53
CA GLU A 55 -7.53 -15.49 -5.58
C GLU A 55 -8.09 -14.79 -4.33
N TYR A 56 -7.22 -14.41 -3.41
CA TYR A 56 -7.65 -13.81 -2.14
C TYR A 56 -7.08 -12.41 -1.98
N VAL A 57 -7.87 -11.58 -1.34
CA VAL A 57 -7.46 -10.28 -0.84
C VAL A 57 -7.59 -10.26 0.67
N HIS A 58 -6.70 -9.56 1.35
CA HIS A 58 -6.75 -9.43 2.80
C HIS A 58 -7.08 -7.98 3.16
N LEU A 59 -8.24 -7.78 3.75
CA LEU A 59 -8.75 -6.51 4.22
C LEU A 59 -8.51 -6.41 5.74
N ALA A 60 -7.83 -5.37 6.20
CA ALA A 60 -7.50 -5.18 7.61
C ALA A 60 -7.50 -3.71 8.04
N PRO A 61 -7.75 -3.41 9.33
CA PRO A 61 -7.44 -2.10 9.87
C PRO A 61 -5.94 -1.86 9.78
N ALA A 62 -5.55 -0.62 9.51
CA ALA A 62 -4.15 -0.19 9.42
C ALA A 62 -3.91 1.03 10.30
N GLY A 63 -4.39 0.98 11.54
CA GLY A 63 -4.37 2.07 12.50
C GLY A 63 -5.72 2.79 12.60
N PRO A 64 -5.80 3.84 13.44
CA PRO A 64 -7.07 4.47 13.81
C PRO A 64 -7.75 5.24 12.67
N ARG A 65 -7.02 5.58 11.61
CA ARG A 65 -7.55 6.39 10.50
C ARG A 65 -7.41 5.71 9.14
N TRP A 66 -6.85 4.50 9.09
CA TRP A 66 -6.51 3.84 7.85
C TRP A 66 -7.09 2.44 7.76
N THR A 67 -7.48 2.07 6.57
CA THR A 67 -7.82 0.69 6.20
C THR A 67 -6.87 0.23 5.10
N SER A 68 -6.45 -1.02 5.17
CA SER A 68 -5.56 -1.65 4.21
C SER A 68 -6.21 -2.81 3.48
N LEU A 69 -5.85 -2.96 2.22
CA LEU A 69 -6.20 -4.10 1.37
C LEU A 69 -4.93 -4.62 0.71
N HIS A 70 -4.54 -5.83 1.04
CA HIS A 70 -3.45 -6.53 0.36
C HIS A 70 -4.00 -7.25 -0.85
N LEU A 71 -3.38 -7.04 -2.00
CA LEU A 71 -3.78 -7.61 -3.27
C LEU A 71 -2.73 -8.61 -3.76
N PRO A 72 -3.17 -9.70 -4.42
CA PRO A 72 -2.27 -10.55 -5.18
C PRO A 72 -1.68 -9.79 -6.37
N SER A 73 -0.43 -10.03 -6.65
CA SER A 73 0.48 -9.14 -7.37
C SER A 73 0.17 -8.79 -8.82
N SER A 74 -0.64 -9.48 -9.57
CA SER A 74 -0.68 -9.21 -11.03
C SER A 74 -2.07 -9.15 -11.67
N LYS A 75 -3.08 -9.62 -11.00
CA LYS A 75 -4.40 -9.80 -11.65
C LYS A 75 -5.40 -8.68 -11.40
N ILE A 76 -5.15 -7.85 -10.39
CA ILE A 76 -6.01 -6.72 -10.04
C ILE A 76 -5.18 -5.44 -10.16
N SER A 77 -5.67 -4.48 -10.95
CA SER A 77 -5.06 -3.16 -11.00
C SER A 77 -5.34 -2.41 -9.69
N ALA A 78 -4.33 -2.36 -8.82
CA ALA A 78 -4.42 -1.66 -7.54
C ALA A 78 -4.72 -0.17 -7.72
N GLU A 79 -4.15 0.47 -8.74
CA GLU A 79 -4.41 1.88 -9.03
C GLU A 79 -5.86 2.11 -9.49
N CYS A 80 -6.40 1.24 -10.35
CA CYS A 80 -7.81 1.32 -10.77
C CYS A 80 -8.75 1.19 -9.58
N LEU A 81 -8.50 0.20 -8.71
CA LEU A 81 -9.32 -0.04 -7.52
C LEU A 81 -9.22 1.13 -6.53
N LEU A 82 -8.02 1.66 -6.30
CA LEU A 82 -7.83 2.84 -5.46
C LEU A 82 -8.57 4.05 -6.02
N ALA A 83 -8.54 4.27 -7.34
CA ALA A 83 -9.25 5.37 -7.97
C ALA A 83 -10.76 5.30 -7.72
N GLN A 84 -11.35 4.09 -7.78
CA GLN A 84 -12.77 3.89 -7.44
C GLN A 84 -13.04 4.16 -5.95
N LEU A 85 -12.18 3.71 -5.05
CA LEU A 85 -12.31 3.98 -3.62
C LEU A 85 -12.21 5.47 -3.31
N VAL A 86 -11.25 6.18 -3.90
CA VAL A 86 -11.08 7.63 -3.72
C VAL A 86 -12.29 8.38 -4.24
N ALA A 87 -12.83 8.00 -5.41
CA ALA A 87 -14.02 8.62 -5.97
C ALA A 87 -15.26 8.38 -5.09
N LEU A 88 -15.40 7.16 -4.54
CA LEU A 88 -16.54 6.78 -3.71
C LEU A 88 -16.51 7.44 -2.32
N LEU A 89 -15.34 7.49 -1.70
CA LEU A 89 -15.18 7.95 -0.32
C LEU A 89 -14.89 9.45 -0.21
N GLY A 90 -14.44 10.10 -1.29
CA GLY A 90 -13.98 11.48 -1.27
C GLY A 90 -12.73 11.70 -0.39
N LYS A 91 -11.94 10.66 -0.16
CA LYS A 91 -10.75 10.68 0.71
C LYS A 91 -9.51 10.18 -0.02
N PRO A 92 -8.31 10.65 0.35
CA PRO A 92 -7.09 10.19 -0.29
C PRO A 92 -6.76 8.75 0.07
N GLY A 93 -5.98 8.12 -0.81
CA GLY A 93 -5.42 6.80 -0.57
C GLY A 93 -4.13 6.57 -1.31
N LEU A 94 -3.42 5.52 -0.92
CA LEU A 94 -2.12 5.11 -1.43
C LEU A 94 -2.21 3.70 -2.02
N VAL A 95 -1.54 3.47 -3.15
CA VAL A 95 -1.06 2.14 -3.54
C VAL A 95 0.39 2.05 -3.16
N LEU A 96 0.73 1.21 -2.21
CA LEU A 96 2.12 0.84 -1.94
C LEU A 96 2.47 -0.38 -2.77
N THR A 97 3.60 -0.34 -3.46
CA THR A 97 4.08 -1.43 -4.31
C THR A 97 5.47 -1.83 -3.88
N GLU A 98 5.70 -3.13 -3.83
CA GLU A 98 6.98 -3.73 -3.52
C GLU A 98 7.47 -4.55 -4.71
N PHE A 99 8.77 -4.50 -4.99
CA PHE A 99 9.44 -5.20 -6.08
C PHE A 99 10.54 -6.11 -5.53
N GLN A 100 10.25 -7.41 -5.41
CA GLN A 100 11.22 -8.47 -5.07
C GLN A 100 12.08 -8.18 -3.83
N ASN A 101 11.53 -7.53 -2.82
CA ASN A 101 12.23 -7.10 -1.60
C ASN A 101 13.45 -6.17 -1.87
N THR A 102 13.57 -5.59 -3.06
CA THR A 102 14.72 -4.73 -3.41
C THR A 102 14.34 -3.28 -3.59
N ALA A 103 13.10 -3.04 -3.89
CA ALA A 103 12.60 -1.70 -4.16
C ALA A 103 11.15 -1.54 -3.74
N TRP A 104 10.71 -0.31 -3.56
CA TRP A 104 9.35 0.01 -3.22
C TRP A 104 8.94 1.37 -3.81
N GLY A 105 7.66 1.58 -3.91
CA GLY A 105 7.13 2.85 -4.33
C GLY A 105 5.68 3.01 -3.93
N PHE A 106 5.13 4.18 -4.16
CA PHE A 106 3.71 4.41 -3.97
C PHE A 106 3.11 5.32 -5.05
N ILE A 107 1.82 5.18 -5.22
CA ILE A 107 0.97 6.13 -5.93
C ILE A 107 -0.03 6.68 -4.91
N LEU A 108 -0.04 7.99 -4.71
CA LEU A 108 -1.03 8.71 -3.93
C LEU A 108 -2.09 9.26 -4.87
N LEU A 109 -3.34 8.90 -4.64
CA LEU A 109 -4.50 9.49 -5.29
C LEU A 109 -5.31 10.29 -4.29
N ALA A 110 -5.76 11.47 -4.70
CA ALA A 110 -6.63 12.31 -3.91
C ALA A 110 -7.89 12.70 -4.71
N PRO A 111 -8.97 13.11 -4.03
CA PRO A 111 -10.16 13.63 -4.68
C PRO A 111 -9.83 14.74 -5.68
N GLY A 112 -10.59 14.81 -6.77
CA GLY A 112 -10.30 15.75 -7.86
C GLY A 112 -9.21 15.30 -8.83
N GLY A 113 -8.77 14.02 -8.77
CA GLY A 113 -7.82 13.45 -9.72
C GLY A 113 -6.36 13.83 -9.49
N LYS A 114 -6.03 14.41 -8.35
CA LYS A 114 -4.62 14.69 -8.00
C LYS A 114 -3.88 13.37 -7.80
N ARG A 115 -2.72 13.24 -8.47
CA ARG A 115 -1.88 12.04 -8.45
C ARG A 115 -0.43 12.43 -8.19
N HIS A 116 0.16 11.78 -7.21
CA HIS A 116 1.59 11.85 -6.91
C HIS A 116 2.17 10.43 -6.92
N GLU A 117 3.39 10.31 -7.37
CA GLU A 117 4.09 9.01 -7.48
C GLU A 117 5.50 9.15 -6.94
N PHE A 118 5.93 8.14 -6.22
CA PHE A 118 7.29 7.96 -5.76
C PHE A 118 7.75 6.54 -6.04
N MET A 119 8.97 6.40 -6.49
CA MET A 119 9.58 5.10 -6.76
C MET A 119 11.01 5.11 -6.23
N ASN A 120 11.31 4.25 -5.28
CA ASN A 120 12.66 4.00 -4.81
C ASN A 120 13.20 2.77 -5.55
N LEU A 121 13.64 2.97 -6.78
CA LEU A 121 14.23 1.95 -7.65
C LEU A 121 15.62 2.40 -8.03
N PRO A 122 16.66 1.98 -7.32
CA PRO A 122 18.04 2.24 -7.71
C PRO A 122 18.27 1.78 -9.16
N GLY A 123 18.72 2.68 -10.03
CA GLY A 123 19.05 2.35 -11.45
C GLY A 123 17.90 2.38 -12.46
N LEU A 124 16.66 2.56 -12.07
CA LEU A 124 15.54 2.70 -13.03
C LEU A 124 15.32 4.14 -13.47
N GLU A 125 15.87 5.11 -12.78
CA GLU A 125 15.83 6.51 -13.20
C GLU A 125 16.50 6.72 -14.56
N GLU A 126 17.57 5.98 -14.83
CA GLU A 126 18.27 6.01 -16.12
C GLU A 126 17.43 5.44 -17.29
N ALA A 127 16.53 4.49 -17.00
CA ALA A 127 15.73 3.83 -18.02
C ALA A 127 14.39 4.57 -18.32
N ARG A 128 13.88 5.35 -17.38
CA ARG A 128 12.59 6.06 -17.52
C ARG A 128 12.71 7.54 -17.85
N GLY A 129 13.91 8.08 -17.86
CA GLY A 129 14.14 9.52 -17.96
C GLY A 129 13.91 10.23 -16.61
N PRO A 130 14.20 11.54 -16.53
CA PRO A 130 14.09 12.29 -15.28
C PRO A 130 12.66 12.22 -14.76
N SER A 131 12.49 11.57 -13.61
CA SER A 131 11.23 11.55 -12.87
C SER A 131 10.86 13.00 -12.51
N LYS A 132 9.59 13.35 -12.64
CA LYS A 132 9.12 14.66 -12.16
C LYS A 132 9.47 14.78 -10.68
N PRO A 133 10.02 15.93 -10.24
CA PRO A 133 10.27 16.16 -8.83
C PRO A 133 8.99 15.89 -8.03
N ILE A 134 9.13 15.10 -6.98
CA ILE A 134 8.00 14.82 -6.10
C ILE A 134 7.62 16.10 -5.33
N ASP A 135 6.35 16.46 -5.39
CA ASP A 135 5.83 17.60 -4.62
C ASP A 135 5.50 17.16 -3.20
N LEU A 136 6.50 17.23 -2.33
CA LEU A 136 6.39 16.83 -0.92
C LEU A 136 5.39 17.69 -0.15
N THR A 137 5.26 18.96 -0.49
CA THR A 137 4.32 19.88 0.16
C THR A 137 2.88 19.47 -0.14
N ALA A 138 2.57 19.24 -1.42
CA ALA A 138 1.25 18.77 -1.81
C ALA A 138 0.91 17.40 -1.19
N ILE A 139 1.88 16.49 -1.05
CA ILE A 139 1.69 15.21 -0.37
C ILE A 139 1.34 15.42 1.10
N GLY A 140 2.08 16.29 1.81
CA GLY A 140 1.83 16.61 3.20
C GLY A 140 0.44 17.21 3.42
N GLU A 141 0.01 18.13 2.55
CA GLU A 141 -1.32 18.72 2.58
C GLU A 141 -2.42 17.69 2.35
N ILE A 142 -2.27 16.81 1.33
CA ILE A 142 -3.24 15.76 1.01
C ILE A 142 -3.39 14.77 2.18
N LEU A 143 -2.27 14.38 2.77
CA LEU A 143 -2.25 13.40 3.87
C LEU A 143 -2.48 14.06 5.23
N GLU A 144 -2.51 15.39 5.33
CA GLU A 144 -2.58 16.18 6.57
C GLU A 144 -1.52 15.74 7.58
N ILE A 145 -0.28 15.62 7.10
CA ILE A 145 0.87 15.16 7.88
C ILE A 145 2.00 16.18 7.71
N PRO A 146 2.69 16.55 8.79
CA PRO A 146 3.83 17.45 8.71
C PRO A 146 4.92 16.92 7.79
N LEU A 147 5.47 17.79 6.94
CA LEU A 147 6.50 17.45 5.95
C LEU A 147 7.72 16.77 6.58
N GLU A 148 8.16 17.25 7.71
CA GLU A 148 9.31 16.75 8.46
C GLU A 148 9.14 15.30 8.91
N SER A 149 7.90 14.82 9.05
CA SER A 149 7.63 13.45 9.49
C SER A 149 7.97 12.42 8.44
N PHE A 150 7.87 12.75 7.14
CA PHE A 150 7.99 11.74 6.08
C PHE A 150 8.96 12.08 4.95
N ALA A 151 9.31 13.36 4.75
CA ALA A 151 10.11 13.80 3.60
C ALA A 151 11.49 13.11 3.51
N GLY A 152 12.04 12.73 4.65
CA GLY A 152 13.33 12.05 4.72
C GLY A 152 13.35 10.68 4.06
N TYR A 153 12.19 9.99 4.00
CA TYR A 153 12.05 8.67 3.38
C TYR A 153 11.94 8.74 1.84
N LEU A 154 11.58 9.89 1.31
CA LEU A 154 11.30 10.09 -0.12
C LEU A 154 12.49 10.71 -0.87
N LYS A 155 13.70 10.53 -0.36
CA LYS A 155 14.92 10.95 -1.04
C LYS A 155 15.36 9.84 -2.01
N PRO A 156 15.65 10.18 -3.27
CA PRO A 156 16.26 9.23 -4.20
C PRO A 156 17.55 8.65 -3.58
N GLN A 157 17.71 7.35 -3.65
CA GLN A 157 18.92 6.69 -3.18
C GLN A 157 19.82 6.44 -4.38
N SER A 158 21.08 6.85 -4.28
CA SER A 158 22.11 6.46 -5.25
C SER A 158 22.46 4.98 -5.05
N GLN A 159 22.70 4.26 -6.13
CA GLN A 159 23.07 2.83 -6.12
C GLN A 159 24.32 2.51 -5.28
N ASP A 160 25.19 3.49 -5.10
CA ASP A 160 26.53 3.27 -4.55
C ASP A 160 26.62 3.34 -3.03
N VAL A 161 25.54 3.67 -2.34
CA VAL A 161 25.56 3.84 -0.90
C VAL A 161 24.50 2.96 -0.24
N VAL A 162 24.92 1.82 0.26
CA VAL A 162 24.18 1.11 1.31
C VAL A 162 24.21 2.02 2.54
N SER A 163 23.27 2.93 2.60
CA SER A 163 23.17 3.87 3.70
C SER A 163 22.73 3.12 4.95
N THR A 164 23.60 3.04 5.94
CA THR A 164 23.23 2.57 7.29
C THR A 164 22.52 3.66 8.11
N ARG A 165 22.33 4.83 7.50
CA ARG A 165 21.70 5.98 8.16
C ARG A 165 20.19 5.76 8.28
N LYS A 166 19.64 6.02 9.44
CA LYS A 166 18.21 6.09 9.71
C LYS A 166 17.66 7.47 9.39
N THR A 167 16.41 7.56 8.96
CA THR A 167 15.72 8.84 8.72
C THR A 167 15.44 9.54 10.04
N ILE A 168 14.91 8.77 11.00
CA ILE A 168 14.69 9.20 12.38
C ILE A 168 15.41 8.21 13.32
N PRO A 169 15.92 8.65 14.47
CA PRO A 169 16.65 7.74 15.39
C PRO A 169 15.84 6.49 15.82
N THR A 170 14.53 6.62 15.86
CA THR A 170 13.60 5.54 16.28
C THR A 170 13.22 4.58 15.17
N ASP A 171 13.67 4.80 13.92
CA ASP A 171 13.39 3.89 12.82
C ASP A 171 13.98 2.52 13.08
N HIS A 172 13.31 1.48 12.57
CA HIS A 172 13.80 0.10 12.62
C HIS A 172 14.78 -0.18 11.50
N PHE A 173 14.55 0.44 10.34
CA PHE A 173 15.29 0.18 9.12
C PHE A 173 16.15 1.38 8.70
N SER A 174 17.24 1.11 8.01
CA SER A 174 18.07 2.14 7.40
C SER A 174 17.53 2.57 6.04
N LEU A 175 17.93 3.75 5.54
CA LEU A 175 17.49 4.27 4.24
C LEU A 175 17.81 3.33 3.07
N GLY A 176 18.86 2.50 3.18
CA GLY A 176 19.21 1.50 2.15
C GLY A 176 18.43 0.19 2.22
N ASP A 177 17.62 0.01 3.26
CA ASP A 177 16.83 -1.21 3.45
C ASP A 177 15.48 -1.09 2.73
N PRO A 178 15.07 -2.08 1.92
CA PRO A 178 13.74 -2.09 1.30
C PRO A 178 12.59 -2.04 2.31
N TRP A 179 12.83 -2.51 3.53
CA TRP A 179 11.84 -2.46 4.62
C TRP A 179 11.65 -1.08 5.22
N ILE A 180 12.44 -0.08 4.81
CA ILE A 180 12.26 1.33 5.22
C ILE A 180 10.84 1.85 4.94
N ARG A 181 10.12 1.23 3.99
CA ARG A 181 8.70 1.50 3.72
C ARG A 181 7.81 1.30 4.94
N VAL A 182 8.17 0.40 5.86
CA VAL A 182 7.42 0.17 7.11
C VAL A 182 7.56 1.38 8.04
N ASP A 183 8.75 1.94 8.15
CA ASP A 183 8.98 3.17 8.92
C ASP A 183 8.31 4.37 8.26
N PHE A 184 8.35 4.47 6.92
CA PHE A 184 7.59 5.45 6.17
C PHE A 184 6.08 5.36 6.45
N LEU A 185 5.49 4.17 6.39
CA LEU A 185 4.07 3.99 6.71
C LEU A 185 3.75 4.39 8.15
N ARG A 186 4.63 4.04 9.10
CA ARG A 186 4.49 4.45 10.50
C ARG A 186 4.51 5.98 10.64
N ALA A 187 5.36 6.67 9.89
CA ALA A 187 5.41 8.13 9.86
C ALA A 187 4.10 8.74 9.34
N LEU A 188 3.37 8.03 8.50
CA LEU A 188 2.02 8.40 8.04
C LEU A 188 0.89 8.02 9.04
N GLY A 189 1.24 7.43 10.19
CA GLY A 189 0.26 6.90 11.14
C GLY A 189 -0.44 5.63 10.66
N ILE A 190 0.21 4.88 9.77
CA ILE A 190 -0.26 3.61 9.23
C ILE A 190 0.47 2.49 9.94
N GLU A 191 -0.29 1.59 10.55
CA GLU A 191 0.25 0.37 11.16
C GLU A 191 0.44 -0.70 10.08
N TYR A 192 1.69 -1.11 9.86
CA TYR A 192 1.97 -2.23 8.97
C TYR A 192 1.53 -3.52 9.66
N PRO A 193 0.68 -4.35 9.04
CA PRO A 193 0.22 -5.56 9.68
C PRO A 193 1.38 -6.52 9.90
N THR A 194 1.70 -6.80 11.16
CA THR A 194 2.62 -7.86 11.53
C THR A 194 1.92 -9.23 11.38
N PRO A 195 2.65 -10.34 11.21
CA PRO A 195 2.04 -11.66 11.06
C PRO A 195 1.02 -12.03 12.15
N GLY A 196 1.18 -11.53 13.39
CA GLY A 196 0.22 -11.73 14.46
C GLY A 196 -1.03 -10.85 14.41
N GLN A 197 -1.00 -9.75 13.65
CA GLN A 197 -2.15 -8.83 13.50
C GLN A 197 -3.07 -9.22 12.34
N CYS A 198 -2.66 -10.15 11.49
CA CYS A 198 -3.50 -10.70 10.42
C CYS A 198 -4.78 -11.36 10.97
N ALA A 199 -4.81 -11.74 12.25
CA ALA A 199 -5.98 -12.29 12.91
C ALA A 199 -7.18 -11.32 13.00
N HIS A 200 -6.97 -10.02 12.85
CA HIS A 200 -8.02 -8.99 12.92
C HIS A 200 -8.58 -8.59 11.54
N GLY A 201 -8.00 -9.11 10.46
CA GLY A 201 -8.45 -8.86 9.10
C GLY A 201 -9.48 -9.87 8.60
N ARG A 202 -9.99 -9.59 7.39
CA ARG A 202 -10.88 -10.49 6.67
C ARG A 202 -10.24 -10.89 5.35
N PHE A 203 -10.24 -12.19 5.07
CA PHE A 203 -9.95 -12.71 3.74
C PHE A 203 -11.22 -12.75 2.91
N LEU A 204 -11.10 -12.28 1.68
CA LEU A 204 -12.16 -12.30 0.69
C LEU A 204 -11.60 -12.94 -0.58
N ARG A 205 -12.36 -13.79 -1.22
CA ARG A 205 -12.01 -14.34 -2.54
C ARG A 205 -12.56 -13.43 -3.63
N TRP A 206 -11.76 -13.14 -4.62
CA TRP A 206 -12.21 -12.36 -5.77
C TRP A 206 -12.33 -13.23 -7.02
N THR A 207 -13.23 -12.85 -7.92
CA THR A 207 -13.40 -13.46 -9.24
C THR A 207 -13.63 -12.35 -10.28
N PRO A 208 -13.18 -12.54 -11.52
CA PRO A 208 -13.66 -11.74 -12.64
C PRO A 208 -15.18 -11.87 -12.78
N ARG A 209 -15.80 -10.87 -13.36
CA ARG A 209 -17.23 -10.89 -13.74
C ARG A 209 -17.43 -11.57 -15.05
#